data_270dc1aac298d6aa10a93eb45f41397d
#
_entry.id   270dc1aac298d6aa10a93eb45f41397d
#
_cell.length_a   1.000
_cell.length_b   1.000
_cell.length_c   1.000
_cell.angle_alpha   90.00
_cell.angle_beta   90.00
_cell.angle_gamma   90.00
#
_symmetry.space_group_name_H-M   'P 1'
#
loop_
_entity.id
_entity.type
_entity.pdbx_description
1 polymer ?
#
loop_
_entity_poly.entity_id
_entity_poly.type
_entity_poly.pdbx_seq_one_letter_code
_entity_poly.pdbx_strand_id
1 'polypeptide(L)'
;MPRAPNDVWTVDFKGWWLLRSGQRCEPLTVRDAFSRYVLALRLPEASTTAAVKTEFERLFELYGVPNVIKSDNGSPFASSHAVLGLSRLSAWWVSLGIELDRSRPAHPQDNGAHERLHLDIEREIAAHVATDRAAQQAACDLWREEFNQHRPHEALGGRCPAQVYQKSSRPYSTEPVQLVYGAGFFTRRIAANGTLSWRRHNVFVSGALAGCDVGLRRAELGRFEVWLNYLLLGTIDFQTCSFLGSPSLAKEAARLSA
;
A
#
# COMPACT_ATOMS: atom_id res chain seq x y z
N MET A 1 -12.04 7.61 10.44
CA MET A 1 -13.00 7.10 9.44
C MET A 1 -12.89 7.93 8.17
N PRO A 2 -12.98 7.36 6.97
CA PRO A 2 -12.96 8.10 5.72
C PRO A 2 -14.14 9.08 5.65
N ARG A 3 -13.90 10.29 5.14
CA ARG A 3 -14.89 11.37 5.05
C ARG A 3 -15.36 11.60 3.60
N ALA A 4 -14.58 11.18 2.63
CA ALA A 4 -14.84 11.34 1.21
C ALA A 4 -14.23 10.18 0.40
N PRO A 5 -14.63 10.00 -0.88
CA PRO A 5 -13.93 9.10 -1.78
C PRO A 5 -12.44 9.41 -1.86
N ASN A 6 -11.62 8.37 -1.92
CA ASN A 6 -10.15 8.41 -1.96
C ASN A 6 -9.45 8.93 -0.70
N ASP A 7 -10.17 9.17 0.38
CA ASP A 7 -9.51 9.38 1.68
C ASP A 7 -8.72 8.13 2.07
N VAL A 8 -9.33 6.96 1.99
CA VAL A 8 -8.70 5.68 2.35
C VAL A 8 -9.04 4.62 1.31
N TRP A 9 -8.02 4.04 0.69
CA TRP A 9 -8.16 2.78 -0.03
C TRP A 9 -7.74 1.62 0.86
N THR A 10 -8.53 0.56 0.90
CA THR A 10 -8.17 -0.69 1.57
C THR A 10 -7.69 -1.69 0.54
N VAL A 11 -6.60 -2.40 0.84
CA VAL A 11 -6.03 -3.44 -0.02
C VAL A 11 -5.78 -4.70 0.78
N ASP A 12 -6.11 -5.84 0.16
CA ASP A 12 -5.88 -7.15 0.76
C ASP A 12 -5.90 -8.25 -0.30
N PHE A 13 -5.29 -9.41 0.00
CA PHE A 13 -5.47 -10.63 -0.74
C PHE A 13 -6.59 -11.46 -0.12
N LYS A 14 -7.56 -11.87 -0.93
CA LYS A 14 -8.71 -12.68 -0.45
C LYS A 14 -8.29 -14.04 0.13
N GLY A 15 -7.10 -14.49 -0.15
CA GLY A 15 -6.71 -15.89 -0.04
C GLY A 15 -6.89 -16.59 -1.38
N TRP A 16 -6.59 -17.87 -1.46
CA TRP A 16 -6.48 -18.57 -2.73
C TRP A 16 -7.50 -19.69 -2.87
N TRP A 17 -7.79 -20.02 -4.13
CA TRP A 17 -8.48 -21.26 -4.53
C TRP A 17 -7.89 -21.85 -5.80
N LEU A 18 -8.28 -23.06 -6.16
CA LEU A 18 -7.85 -23.72 -7.39
C LEU A 18 -8.91 -23.54 -8.48
N LEU A 19 -8.47 -23.19 -9.67
CA LEU A 19 -9.26 -23.21 -10.88
C LEU A 19 -9.49 -24.67 -11.34
N ARG A 20 -10.41 -24.90 -12.29
CA ARG A 20 -10.62 -26.25 -12.84
C ARG A 20 -9.41 -26.81 -13.55
N SER A 21 -8.54 -25.96 -14.07
CA SER A 21 -7.21 -26.33 -14.61
C SER A 21 -6.20 -26.82 -13.56
N GLY A 22 -6.52 -26.73 -12.26
CA GLY A 22 -5.60 -26.96 -11.16
C GLY A 22 -4.67 -25.77 -10.85
N GLN A 23 -4.77 -24.68 -11.59
CA GLN A 23 -3.98 -23.49 -11.34
C GLN A 23 -4.50 -22.75 -10.10
N ARG A 24 -3.59 -22.37 -9.20
CA ARG A 24 -3.89 -21.51 -8.05
C ARG A 24 -4.16 -20.08 -8.50
N CYS A 25 -5.19 -19.46 -7.97
CA CYS A 25 -5.42 -18.03 -8.08
C CYS A 25 -5.66 -17.42 -6.70
N GLU A 26 -5.18 -16.18 -6.53
CA GLU A 26 -5.25 -15.43 -5.29
C GLU A 26 -5.59 -13.97 -5.63
N PRO A 27 -6.87 -13.57 -5.48
CA PRO A 27 -7.29 -12.24 -5.88
C PRO A 27 -6.73 -11.15 -4.99
N LEU A 28 -6.18 -10.12 -5.63
CA LEU A 28 -5.92 -8.82 -5.05
C LEU A 28 -7.20 -7.99 -5.10
N THR A 29 -7.65 -7.50 -3.97
CA THR A 29 -8.79 -6.61 -3.84
C THR A 29 -8.34 -5.23 -3.40
N VAL A 30 -8.80 -4.19 -4.10
CA VAL A 30 -8.60 -2.79 -3.71
C VAL A 30 -9.95 -2.10 -3.72
N ARG A 31 -10.29 -1.41 -2.64
CA ARG A 31 -11.58 -0.76 -2.48
C ARG A 31 -11.44 0.63 -1.86
N ASP A 32 -12.23 1.58 -2.33
CA ASP A 32 -12.46 2.84 -1.63
C ASP A 32 -13.31 2.60 -0.38
N ALA A 33 -12.79 3.01 0.77
CA ALA A 33 -13.43 2.70 2.06
C ALA A 33 -14.68 3.55 2.31
N PHE A 34 -14.79 4.74 1.73
CA PHE A 34 -15.95 5.62 1.88
C PHE A 34 -17.12 5.15 1.01
N SER A 35 -16.91 5.10 -0.30
CA SER A 35 -17.94 4.78 -1.28
C SER A 35 -18.23 3.29 -1.44
N ARG A 36 -17.41 2.42 -0.85
CA ARG A 36 -17.45 0.96 -1.05
C ARG A 36 -17.07 0.53 -2.47
N TYR A 37 -16.71 1.43 -3.35
CA TYR A 37 -16.35 1.15 -4.74
C TYR A 37 -15.16 0.21 -4.83
N VAL A 38 -15.31 -0.91 -5.52
CA VAL A 38 -14.26 -1.88 -5.76
C VAL A 38 -13.43 -1.41 -6.95
N LEU A 39 -12.25 -0.87 -6.67
CA LEU A 39 -11.30 -0.35 -7.65
C LEU A 39 -10.63 -1.48 -8.44
N ALA A 40 -10.27 -2.56 -7.73
CA ALA A 40 -9.70 -3.76 -8.32
C ALA A 40 -10.22 -5.03 -7.65
N LEU A 41 -10.43 -6.04 -8.50
CA LEU A 41 -10.54 -7.45 -8.16
C LEU A 41 -9.74 -8.19 -9.24
N ARG A 42 -8.43 -8.36 -8.97
CA ARG A 42 -7.46 -8.83 -9.97
C ARG A 42 -6.80 -10.13 -9.53
N LEU A 43 -6.55 -10.98 -10.52
CA LEU A 43 -5.84 -12.26 -10.35
C LEU A 43 -4.41 -12.13 -10.89
N PRO A 44 -3.47 -11.57 -10.12
CA PRO A 44 -2.09 -11.48 -10.57
C PRO A 44 -1.51 -12.88 -10.77
N GLU A 45 -0.53 -13.00 -11.67
CA GLU A 45 0.16 -14.28 -11.88
C GLU A 45 0.90 -14.77 -10.63
N ALA A 46 1.40 -13.81 -9.86
CA ALA A 46 2.05 -14.04 -8.57
C ALA A 46 1.80 -12.85 -7.62
N SER A 47 1.71 -13.13 -6.32
CA SER A 47 1.54 -12.11 -5.26
C SER A 47 2.88 -11.40 -4.95
N THR A 48 3.61 -11.00 -6.00
CA THR A 48 4.90 -10.31 -5.87
C THR A 48 4.75 -8.79 -5.75
N THR A 49 5.73 -8.16 -5.14
CA THR A 49 5.79 -6.69 -5.07
C THR A 49 5.69 -6.03 -6.46
N ALA A 50 6.33 -6.61 -7.48
CA ALA A 50 6.31 -6.07 -8.83
C ALA A 50 4.91 -6.14 -9.45
N ALA A 51 4.24 -7.29 -9.38
CA ALA A 51 2.89 -7.47 -9.93
C ALA A 51 1.87 -6.54 -9.23
N VAL A 52 1.95 -6.43 -7.91
CA VAL A 52 1.07 -5.54 -7.15
C VAL A 52 1.37 -4.07 -7.46
N LYS A 53 2.64 -3.70 -7.62
CA LYS A 53 3.03 -2.33 -8.01
C LYS A 53 2.44 -1.97 -9.39
N THR A 54 2.58 -2.84 -10.38
CA THR A 54 1.98 -2.63 -11.72
C THR A 54 0.47 -2.43 -11.66
N GLU A 55 -0.23 -3.21 -10.82
CA GLU A 55 -1.67 -3.01 -10.63
C GLU A 55 -1.98 -1.66 -9.99
N PHE A 56 -1.20 -1.23 -8.99
CA PHE A 56 -1.39 0.10 -8.39
C PHE A 56 -1.06 1.24 -9.35
N GLU A 57 -0.05 1.11 -10.20
CA GLU A 57 0.24 2.08 -11.26
C GLU A 57 -0.98 2.26 -12.17
N ARG A 58 -1.56 1.14 -12.64
CA ARG A 58 -2.79 1.15 -13.43
C ARG A 58 -3.98 1.79 -12.69
N LEU A 59 -4.14 1.49 -11.39
CA LEU A 59 -5.22 2.08 -10.58
C LEU A 59 -5.03 3.58 -10.40
N PHE A 60 -3.81 4.04 -10.14
CA PHE A 60 -3.51 5.45 -9.99
C PHE A 60 -3.70 6.24 -11.29
N GLU A 61 -3.39 5.64 -12.45
CA GLU A 61 -3.68 6.24 -13.76
C GLU A 61 -5.20 6.38 -14.00
N LEU A 62 -5.98 5.38 -13.63
CA LEU A 62 -7.42 5.36 -13.85
C LEU A 62 -8.20 6.24 -12.88
N TYR A 63 -7.80 6.24 -11.61
CA TYR A 63 -8.59 6.79 -10.50
C TYR A 63 -7.92 7.92 -9.74
N GLY A 64 -6.63 8.21 -10.01
CA GLY A 64 -5.81 9.13 -9.23
C GLY A 64 -5.32 8.49 -7.93
N VAL A 65 -4.52 9.24 -7.18
CA VAL A 65 -3.81 8.79 -5.98
C VAL A 65 -4.65 9.04 -4.72
N PRO A 66 -4.84 8.04 -3.82
CA PRO A 66 -5.56 8.23 -2.56
C PRO A 66 -4.71 8.99 -1.53
N ASN A 67 -5.35 9.44 -0.44
CA ASN A 67 -4.63 10.04 0.69
C ASN A 67 -3.97 8.97 1.55
N VAL A 68 -4.66 7.87 1.83
CA VAL A 68 -4.21 6.80 2.71
C VAL A 68 -4.41 5.44 2.02
N ILE A 69 -3.45 4.53 2.17
CA ILE A 69 -3.65 3.11 1.87
C ILE A 69 -3.59 2.32 3.17
N LYS A 70 -4.69 1.60 3.43
CA LYS A 70 -4.80 0.65 4.53
C LYS A 70 -4.55 -0.77 4.04
N SER A 71 -3.59 -1.46 4.66
CA SER A 71 -3.23 -2.84 4.36
C SER A 71 -2.94 -3.63 5.64
N ASP A 72 -2.86 -4.95 5.51
CA ASP A 72 -2.29 -5.80 6.54
C ASP A 72 -0.76 -5.60 6.67
N ASN A 73 -0.14 -6.38 7.57
CA ASN A 73 1.30 -6.39 7.80
C ASN A 73 2.03 -7.50 7.03
N GLY A 74 1.36 -8.15 6.09
CA GLY A 74 1.89 -9.21 5.26
C GLY A 74 2.65 -8.70 4.03
N SER A 75 3.45 -9.59 3.44
CA SER A 75 4.03 -9.35 2.10
C SER A 75 2.93 -9.37 1.03
N PRO A 76 3.00 -8.48 0.02
CA PRO A 76 4.07 -7.53 -0.31
C PRO A 76 3.92 -6.13 0.32
N PHE A 77 2.91 -5.90 1.16
CA PHE A 77 2.59 -4.58 1.70
C PHE A 77 3.57 -4.14 2.79
N ALA A 78 4.06 -5.08 3.60
CA ALA A 78 5.00 -4.84 4.69
C ALA A 78 6.19 -5.81 4.67
N SER A 79 7.23 -5.49 5.46
CA SER A 79 8.41 -6.32 5.67
C SER A 79 8.84 -6.26 7.13
N SER A 80 8.82 -7.40 7.83
CA SER A 80 9.17 -7.49 9.25
C SER A 80 10.63 -7.12 9.56
N HIS A 81 11.51 -7.19 8.56
CA HIS A 81 12.95 -6.97 8.71
C HIS A 81 13.42 -5.58 8.24
N ALA A 82 12.53 -4.78 7.70
CA ALA A 82 12.89 -3.46 7.19
C ALA A 82 12.53 -2.35 8.18
N VAL A 83 13.18 -1.19 8.00
CA VAL A 83 12.91 0.00 8.81
C VAL A 83 11.42 0.36 8.74
N LEU A 84 10.81 0.63 9.88
CA LEU A 84 9.38 0.91 10.04
C LEU A 84 8.44 -0.18 9.48
N GLY A 85 8.94 -1.37 9.16
CA GLY A 85 8.17 -2.40 8.48
C GLY A 85 7.87 -2.10 7.00
N LEU A 86 8.61 -1.19 6.37
CA LEU A 86 8.39 -0.82 4.98
C LEU A 86 8.82 -1.93 4.03
N SER A 87 7.96 -2.27 3.07
CA SER A 87 8.34 -2.99 1.86
C SER A 87 8.75 -1.99 0.76
N ARG A 88 9.29 -2.48 -0.35
CA ARG A 88 9.53 -1.62 -1.54
C ARG A 88 8.23 -0.98 -2.05
N LEU A 89 7.12 -1.70 -1.96
CA LEU A 89 5.81 -1.20 -2.37
C LEU A 89 5.35 -0.05 -1.48
N SER A 90 5.38 -0.24 -0.16
CA SER A 90 4.94 0.80 0.77
C SER A 90 5.91 1.99 0.83
N ALA A 91 7.21 1.78 0.63
CA ALA A 91 8.16 2.88 0.46
C ALA A 91 7.83 3.73 -0.79
N TRP A 92 7.45 3.08 -1.90
CA TRP A 92 6.98 3.78 -3.09
C TRP A 92 5.69 4.56 -2.84
N TRP A 93 4.70 4.00 -2.12
CA TRP A 93 3.50 4.74 -1.73
C TRP A 93 3.81 5.98 -0.89
N VAL A 94 4.72 5.86 0.09
CA VAL A 94 5.18 7.01 0.88
C VAL A 94 5.83 8.07 -0.01
N SER A 95 6.63 7.69 -1.00
CA SER A 95 7.24 8.65 -1.92
C SER A 95 6.20 9.40 -2.76
N LEU A 96 5.04 8.80 -3.05
CA LEU A 96 3.89 9.45 -3.69
C LEU A 96 3.07 10.34 -2.74
N GLY A 97 3.47 10.46 -1.48
CA GLY A 97 2.74 11.21 -0.46
C GLY A 97 1.46 10.51 0.01
N ILE A 98 1.41 9.18 -0.09
CA ILE A 98 0.32 8.36 0.44
C ILE A 98 0.67 7.97 1.88
N GLU A 99 -0.23 8.23 2.81
CA GLU A 99 -0.08 7.77 4.19
C GLU A 99 -0.36 6.27 4.31
N LEU A 100 0.35 5.60 5.22
CA LEU A 100 0.19 4.18 5.48
C LEU A 100 -0.63 3.97 6.75
N ASP A 101 -1.78 3.31 6.61
CA ASP A 101 -2.56 2.79 7.73
C ASP A 101 -2.33 1.28 7.83
N ARG A 102 -1.71 0.83 8.91
CA ARG A 102 -1.44 -0.59 9.16
C ARG A 102 -2.45 -1.14 10.15
N SER A 103 -3.12 -2.23 9.77
CA SER A 103 -3.99 -2.95 10.69
C SER A 103 -3.22 -3.32 11.97
N ARG A 104 -3.83 -3.09 13.12
CA ARG A 104 -3.21 -3.45 14.40
C ARG A 104 -3.06 -4.96 14.47
N PRO A 105 -1.92 -5.48 14.95
CA PRO A 105 -1.78 -6.92 15.17
C PRO A 105 -2.91 -7.46 16.06
N ALA A 106 -3.49 -8.60 15.68
CA ALA A 106 -4.58 -9.29 16.39
C ALA A 106 -5.90 -8.49 16.56
N HIS A 107 -6.16 -7.50 15.68
CA HIS A 107 -7.42 -6.76 15.65
C HIS A 107 -8.15 -6.92 14.30
N PRO A 108 -8.77 -8.07 14.01
CA PRO A 108 -9.45 -8.33 12.74
C PRO A 108 -10.57 -7.33 12.46
N GLN A 109 -11.25 -6.82 13.50
CA GLN A 109 -12.30 -5.81 13.37
C GLN A 109 -11.84 -4.52 12.66
N ASP A 110 -10.54 -4.24 12.60
CA ASP A 110 -10.01 -3.09 11.87
C ASP A 110 -10.22 -3.22 10.35
N ASN A 111 -10.49 -4.44 9.85
CA ASN A 111 -10.69 -4.75 8.44
C ASN A 111 -12.08 -5.35 8.11
N GLY A 112 -13.03 -5.32 9.06
CA GLY A 112 -14.32 -6.00 8.95
C GLY A 112 -15.14 -5.67 7.69
N ALA A 113 -14.98 -4.46 7.15
CA ALA A 113 -15.64 -4.08 5.91
C ALA A 113 -14.98 -4.74 4.67
N HIS A 114 -13.69 -5.07 4.72
CA HIS A 114 -12.98 -5.81 3.68
C HIS A 114 -13.28 -7.32 3.79
N GLU A 115 -13.39 -7.82 5.00
CA GLU A 115 -13.82 -9.21 5.26
C GLU A 115 -15.21 -9.48 4.67
N ARG A 116 -16.14 -8.53 4.80
CA ARG A 116 -17.46 -8.66 4.17
C ARG A 116 -17.37 -8.76 2.65
N LEU A 117 -16.55 -7.93 2.01
CA LEU A 117 -16.30 -8.02 0.57
C LEU A 117 -15.76 -9.40 0.20
N HIS A 118 -14.82 -9.93 0.99
CA HIS A 118 -14.23 -11.24 0.77
C HIS A 118 -15.24 -12.38 0.89
N LEU A 119 -16.21 -12.28 1.83
CA LEU A 119 -17.30 -13.25 1.94
C LEU A 119 -18.21 -13.24 0.71
N ASP A 120 -18.51 -12.06 0.16
CA ASP A 120 -19.31 -11.95 -1.06
C ASP A 120 -18.56 -12.55 -2.26
N ILE A 121 -17.27 -12.27 -2.42
CA ILE A 121 -16.41 -12.88 -3.46
C ILE A 121 -16.37 -14.41 -3.31
N GLU A 122 -16.26 -14.92 -2.09
CA GLU A 122 -16.23 -16.36 -1.82
C GLU A 122 -17.51 -17.06 -2.26
N ARG A 123 -18.64 -16.49 -1.92
CA ARG A 123 -19.96 -17.05 -2.22
C ARG A 123 -20.32 -16.98 -3.70
N GLU A 124 -19.93 -15.90 -4.35
CA GLU A 124 -20.42 -15.56 -5.69
C GLU A 124 -19.41 -15.87 -6.79
N ILE A 125 -18.10 -15.89 -6.49
CA ILE A 125 -17.03 -16.15 -7.46
C ILE A 125 -16.29 -17.45 -7.15
N ALA A 126 -15.74 -17.61 -5.95
CA ALA A 126 -14.94 -18.78 -5.60
C ALA A 126 -15.78 -20.07 -5.54
N ALA A 127 -17.08 -19.99 -5.30
CA ALA A 127 -18.00 -21.11 -5.40
C ALA A 127 -18.23 -21.57 -6.86
N HIS A 128 -17.93 -20.74 -7.86
CA HIS A 128 -18.15 -20.97 -9.29
C HIS A 128 -16.85 -20.83 -10.09
N VAL A 129 -15.88 -21.71 -9.77
CA VAL A 129 -14.54 -21.62 -10.37
C VAL A 129 -14.57 -21.82 -11.89
N ALA A 130 -13.89 -20.96 -12.61
CA ALA A 130 -13.71 -21.04 -14.05
C ALA A 130 -12.66 -22.09 -14.47
N THR A 131 -12.57 -22.32 -15.78
CA THR A 131 -11.62 -23.28 -16.37
C THR A 131 -10.17 -22.83 -16.17
N ASP A 132 -9.90 -21.56 -16.40
CA ASP A 132 -8.57 -20.97 -16.42
C ASP A 132 -8.58 -19.54 -15.83
N ARG A 133 -7.40 -18.95 -15.71
CA ARG A 133 -7.20 -17.62 -15.13
C ARG A 133 -7.89 -16.52 -15.92
N ALA A 134 -7.91 -16.58 -17.26
CA ALA A 134 -8.51 -15.55 -18.07
C ALA A 134 -10.03 -15.54 -17.93
N ALA A 135 -10.65 -16.72 -17.94
CA ALA A 135 -12.08 -16.87 -17.71
C ALA A 135 -12.46 -16.45 -16.27
N GLN A 136 -11.63 -16.79 -15.28
CA GLN A 136 -11.87 -16.36 -13.89
C GLN A 136 -11.72 -14.85 -13.74
N GLN A 137 -10.75 -14.22 -14.40
CA GLN A 137 -10.61 -12.77 -14.39
C GLN A 137 -11.81 -12.08 -15.04
N ALA A 138 -12.32 -12.61 -16.15
CA ALA A 138 -13.53 -12.08 -16.78
C ALA A 138 -14.74 -12.14 -15.85
N ALA A 139 -14.90 -13.26 -15.10
CA ALA A 139 -15.94 -13.38 -14.08
C ALA A 139 -15.76 -12.36 -12.94
N CYS A 140 -14.54 -12.14 -12.49
CA CYS A 140 -14.22 -11.12 -11.50
C CYS A 140 -14.54 -9.70 -11.99
N ASP A 141 -14.25 -9.40 -13.27
CA ASP A 141 -14.51 -8.08 -13.85
C ASP A 141 -16.03 -7.82 -13.99
N LEU A 142 -16.81 -8.82 -14.41
CA LEU A 142 -18.28 -8.72 -14.46
C LEU A 142 -18.89 -8.54 -13.05
N TRP A 143 -18.43 -9.33 -12.08
CA TRP A 143 -18.90 -9.21 -10.71
C TRP A 143 -18.58 -7.83 -10.12
N ARG A 144 -17.36 -7.32 -10.36
CA ARG A 144 -16.95 -5.99 -9.91
C ARG A 144 -17.83 -4.88 -10.52
N GLU A 145 -18.16 -5.01 -11.80
CA GLU A 145 -19.06 -4.07 -12.49
C GLU A 145 -20.45 -4.11 -11.87
N GLU A 146 -21.05 -5.31 -11.70
CA GLU A 146 -22.34 -5.48 -11.05
C GLU A 146 -22.34 -4.92 -9.64
N PHE A 147 -21.31 -5.24 -8.82
CA PHE A 147 -21.17 -4.76 -7.47
C PHE A 147 -21.17 -3.24 -7.40
N ASN A 148 -20.43 -2.60 -8.27
CA ASN A 148 -20.27 -1.15 -8.28
C ASN A 148 -21.50 -0.41 -8.82
N GLN A 149 -22.13 -0.93 -9.89
CA GLN A 149 -23.16 -0.21 -10.64
C GLN A 149 -24.58 -0.56 -10.16
N HIS A 150 -24.80 -1.79 -9.72
CA HIS A 150 -26.15 -2.32 -9.53
C HIS A 150 -26.45 -2.80 -8.11
N ARG A 151 -25.47 -2.93 -7.24
CA ARG A 151 -25.70 -3.42 -5.86
C ARG A 151 -25.86 -2.25 -4.88
N PRO A 152 -27.09 -2.00 -4.36
CA PRO A 152 -27.30 -0.97 -3.37
C PRO A 152 -26.74 -1.39 -2.01
N HIS A 153 -26.19 -0.43 -1.28
CA HIS A 153 -25.62 -0.64 0.05
C HIS A 153 -26.36 0.17 1.11
N GLU A 154 -26.76 -0.48 2.19
CA GLU A 154 -27.43 0.19 3.31
C GLU A 154 -26.56 1.32 3.90
N ALA A 155 -25.26 1.08 4.08
CA ALA A 155 -24.29 2.08 4.56
C ALA A 155 -24.15 3.30 3.64
N LEU A 156 -24.66 3.24 2.41
CA LEU A 156 -24.69 4.35 1.45
C LEU A 156 -26.12 4.92 1.28
N GLY A 157 -27.02 4.60 2.20
CA GLY A 157 -28.43 5.02 2.10
C GLY A 157 -29.16 4.39 0.92
N GLY A 158 -28.83 3.14 0.57
CA GLY A 158 -29.44 2.42 -0.55
C GLY A 158 -28.86 2.77 -1.92
N ARG A 159 -27.82 3.60 -2.00
CA ARG A 159 -27.14 3.93 -3.26
C ARG A 159 -26.11 2.84 -3.62
N CYS A 160 -25.85 2.73 -4.92
CA CYS A 160 -24.74 1.90 -5.43
C CYS A 160 -23.39 2.62 -5.25
N PRO A 161 -22.26 1.88 -5.10
CA PRO A 161 -20.93 2.46 -4.96
C PRO A 161 -20.58 3.48 -6.05
N ALA A 162 -20.92 3.20 -7.30
CA ALA A 162 -20.64 4.09 -8.43
C ALA A 162 -21.38 5.43 -8.36
N GLN A 163 -22.51 5.50 -7.67
CA GLN A 163 -23.26 6.76 -7.47
C GLN A 163 -22.60 7.68 -6.43
N VAL A 164 -21.68 7.14 -5.63
CA VAL A 164 -21.00 7.85 -4.55
C VAL A 164 -19.54 8.10 -4.87
N TYR A 165 -18.90 7.18 -5.60
CA TYR A 165 -17.49 7.27 -5.93
C TYR A 165 -17.20 8.40 -6.93
N GLN A 166 -16.09 9.09 -6.72
CA GLN A 166 -15.51 10.08 -7.63
C GLN A 166 -14.01 9.85 -7.69
N LYS A 167 -13.39 10.11 -8.85
CA LYS A 167 -11.93 10.00 -9.00
C LYS A 167 -11.20 10.99 -8.07
N SER A 168 -10.00 10.62 -7.65
CA SER A 168 -9.14 11.49 -6.86
C SER A 168 -8.73 12.73 -7.65
N SER A 169 -8.70 13.88 -6.96
CA SER A 169 -8.13 15.12 -7.51
C SER A 169 -6.59 15.11 -7.54
N ARG A 170 -5.95 14.11 -6.95
CA ARG A 170 -4.49 13.93 -6.97
C ARG A 170 -4.11 13.09 -8.18
N PRO A 171 -3.60 13.69 -9.28
CA PRO A 171 -3.21 12.93 -10.46
C PRO A 171 -1.98 12.08 -10.17
N TYR A 172 -1.86 10.96 -10.86
CA TYR A 172 -0.65 10.15 -10.88
C TYR A 172 0.24 10.58 -12.04
N SER A 173 1.54 10.62 -11.79
CA SER A 173 2.55 10.79 -12.83
C SER A 173 3.44 9.55 -12.90
N THR A 174 3.70 9.08 -14.10
CA THR A 174 4.67 8.00 -14.37
C THR A 174 6.12 8.44 -14.25
N GLU A 175 6.35 9.76 -14.23
CA GLU A 175 7.68 10.33 -14.01
C GLU A 175 8.23 9.92 -12.64
N PRO A 176 9.55 9.68 -12.54
CA PRO A 176 10.19 9.38 -11.26
C PRO A 176 9.89 10.45 -10.23
N VAL A 177 9.41 10.03 -9.05
CA VAL A 177 9.12 10.95 -7.96
C VAL A 177 10.40 11.63 -7.50
N GLN A 178 10.46 12.95 -7.66
CA GLN A 178 11.52 13.78 -7.10
C GLN A 178 11.02 14.38 -5.78
N LEU A 179 11.51 13.84 -4.67
CA LEU A 179 11.18 14.37 -3.36
C LEU A 179 11.96 15.66 -3.12
N VAL A 180 11.21 16.75 -2.93
CA VAL A 180 11.77 18.06 -2.60
C VAL A 180 11.66 18.25 -1.09
N TYR A 181 12.81 18.39 -0.45
CA TYR A 181 12.89 18.66 0.98
C TYR A 181 13.13 20.15 1.22
N GLY A 182 12.54 20.69 2.28
CA GLY A 182 12.67 22.10 2.63
C GLY A 182 14.09 22.51 3.07
N ALA A 183 14.24 23.76 3.47
CA ALA A 183 15.51 24.31 3.96
C ALA A 183 16.04 23.49 5.16
N GLY A 184 17.36 23.27 5.19
CA GLY A 184 18.03 22.48 6.24
C GLY A 184 18.12 20.98 5.94
N PHE A 185 17.57 20.50 4.82
CA PHE A 185 17.75 19.13 4.38
C PHE A 185 18.81 19.00 3.28
N PHE A 186 19.47 17.84 3.27
CA PHE A 186 20.33 17.39 2.17
C PHE A 186 19.67 16.17 1.52
N THR A 187 19.31 16.25 0.25
CA THR A 187 18.76 15.09 -0.47
C THR A 187 19.86 14.12 -0.86
N ARG A 188 19.64 12.83 -0.63
CA ARG A 188 20.52 11.73 -1.02
C ARG A 188 19.72 10.54 -1.52
N ARG A 189 20.28 9.86 -2.53
CA ARG A 189 19.69 8.61 -3.04
C ARG A 189 20.25 7.42 -2.28
N ILE A 190 19.37 6.52 -1.89
CA ILE A 190 19.75 5.20 -1.37
C ILE A 190 20.21 4.33 -2.54
N ALA A 191 21.40 3.75 -2.42
CA ALA A 191 21.96 2.86 -3.43
C ALA A 191 21.15 1.55 -3.55
N ALA A 192 21.38 0.79 -4.63
CA ALA A 192 20.65 -0.46 -4.91
C ALA A 192 20.79 -1.51 -3.78
N ASN A 193 21.87 -1.48 -3.03
CA ASN A 193 22.12 -2.35 -1.88
C ASN A 193 21.52 -1.83 -0.55
N GLY A 194 20.73 -0.75 -0.58
CA GLY A 194 20.11 -0.17 0.62
C GLY A 194 21.03 0.75 1.44
N THR A 195 22.19 1.13 0.89
CA THR A 195 23.20 1.95 1.57
C THR A 195 23.04 3.41 1.21
N LEU A 196 23.25 4.28 2.20
CA LEU A 196 23.33 5.73 2.05
C LEU A 196 24.78 6.16 2.18
N SER A 197 25.26 6.96 1.21
CA SER A 197 26.61 7.48 1.19
C SER A 197 26.64 8.96 1.57
N TRP A 198 27.53 9.34 2.50
CA TRP A 198 27.76 10.71 2.93
C TRP A 198 29.23 10.96 3.21
N ARG A 199 29.86 11.89 2.52
CA ARG A 199 31.29 12.25 2.67
C ARG A 199 32.17 11.00 2.64
N ARG A 200 32.50 10.13 2.43
CA ARG A 200 33.33 8.91 2.49
C ARG A 200 32.78 7.81 3.44
N HIS A 201 31.62 8.05 4.07
CA HIS A 201 30.99 7.05 4.93
C HIS A 201 29.81 6.41 4.21
N ASN A 202 29.64 5.11 4.37
CA ASN A 202 28.53 4.33 3.84
C ASN A 202 27.81 3.67 4.99
N VAL A 203 26.51 3.90 5.09
CA VAL A 203 25.68 3.36 6.15
C VAL A 203 24.50 2.60 5.53
N PHE A 204 24.33 1.34 5.90
CA PHE A 204 23.16 0.57 5.48
C PHE A 204 21.92 1.10 6.20
N VAL A 205 20.88 1.41 5.45
CA VAL A 205 19.59 1.90 5.96
C VAL A 205 18.52 0.82 5.78
N SER A 206 18.21 0.47 4.54
CA SER A 206 17.24 -0.58 4.24
C SER A 206 17.24 -0.92 2.74
N GLY A 207 17.18 -2.19 2.41
CA GLY A 207 16.99 -2.64 1.01
C GLY A 207 15.61 -2.30 0.44
N ALA A 208 14.63 -2.05 1.29
CA ALA A 208 13.29 -1.60 0.88
C ALA A 208 13.30 -0.19 0.28
N LEU A 209 14.31 0.62 0.60
CA LEU A 209 14.48 2.00 0.16
C LEU A 209 15.40 2.15 -1.05
N ALA A 210 15.87 1.05 -1.62
CA ALA A 210 16.78 1.08 -2.77
C ALA A 210 16.22 1.94 -3.91
N GLY A 211 16.98 2.94 -4.35
CA GLY A 211 16.59 3.91 -5.38
C GLY A 211 15.70 5.06 -4.91
N CYS A 212 15.29 5.10 -3.64
CA CYS A 212 14.54 6.24 -3.09
C CYS A 212 15.47 7.42 -2.79
N ASP A 213 14.97 8.64 -2.99
CA ASP A 213 15.59 9.86 -2.51
C ASP A 213 15.11 10.14 -1.09
N VAL A 214 16.05 10.32 -0.16
CA VAL A 214 15.78 10.62 1.26
C VAL A 214 16.34 11.97 1.64
N GLY A 215 15.67 12.64 2.58
CA GLY A 215 16.13 13.88 3.19
C GLY A 215 16.96 13.61 4.44
N LEU A 216 18.14 14.21 4.52
CA LEU A 216 18.96 14.21 5.72
C LEU A 216 18.84 15.57 6.41
N ARG A 217 18.34 15.60 7.63
CA ARG A 217 18.31 16.80 8.47
C ARG A 217 19.31 16.66 9.61
N ARG A 218 20.14 17.69 9.82
CA ARG A 218 21.10 17.67 10.91
C ARG A 218 20.38 17.63 12.25
N ALA A 219 20.69 16.65 13.08
CA ALA A 219 20.32 16.55 14.47
C ALA A 219 21.52 16.95 15.36
N GLU A 220 21.41 16.72 16.64
CA GLU A 220 22.48 17.02 17.60
C GLU A 220 23.71 16.11 17.41
N LEU A 221 24.89 16.58 17.85
CA LEU A 221 26.13 15.78 17.97
C LEU A 221 26.59 15.06 16.68
N GLY A 222 26.42 15.68 15.51
CA GLY A 222 26.92 15.10 14.23
C GLY A 222 26.04 14.00 13.65
N ARG A 223 24.90 13.74 14.25
CA ARG A 223 23.86 12.82 13.77
C ARG A 223 22.96 13.49 12.75
N PHE A 224 22.30 12.66 11.93
CA PHE A 224 21.33 13.11 10.93
C PHE A 224 20.07 12.27 11.01
N GLU A 225 18.93 12.93 11.07
CA GLU A 225 17.63 12.30 10.82
C GLU A 225 17.52 11.96 9.34
N VAL A 226 16.93 10.81 9.06
CA VAL A 226 16.67 10.31 7.71
C VAL A 226 15.18 10.30 7.46
N TRP A 227 14.73 11.00 6.46
CA TRP A 227 13.32 11.15 6.13
C TRP A 227 13.01 10.62 4.73
N LEU A 228 11.92 9.87 4.60
CA LEU A 228 11.31 9.56 3.33
C LEU A 228 9.99 10.32 3.23
N ASN A 229 9.97 11.37 2.42
CA ASN A 229 8.84 12.30 2.35
C ASN A 229 8.51 12.84 3.76
N TYR A 230 7.32 12.59 4.27
CA TYR A 230 6.83 12.99 5.60
C TYR A 230 7.29 12.05 6.74
N LEU A 231 7.88 10.91 6.42
CA LEU A 231 8.13 9.80 7.37
C LEU A 231 9.58 9.82 7.89
N LEU A 232 9.74 9.98 9.21
CA LEU A 232 11.05 9.83 9.85
C LEU A 232 11.43 8.35 9.93
N LEU A 233 12.46 7.97 9.17
CA LEU A 233 12.96 6.60 9.12
C LEU A 233 13.83 6.23 10.33
N GLY A 234 14.54 7.21 10.87
CA GLY A 234 15.49 7.02 11.97
C GLY A 234 16.61 8.02 11.94
N THR A 235 17.70 7.71 12.62
CA THR A 235 18.87 8.57 12.79
C THR A 235 20.15 7.86 12.34
N ILE A 236 20.96 8.53 11.55
CA ILE A 236 22.31 8.08 11.17
C ILE A 236 23.37 8.82 12.00
N ASP A 237 24.34 8.07 12.51
CA ASP A 237 25.61 8.56 13.00
C ASP A 237 26.70 8.16 12.00
N PHE A 238 27.26 9.15 11.31
CA PHE A 238 28.31 8.90 10.31
C PHE A 238 29.70 8.68 10.92
N GLN A 239 29.93 9.02 12.18
CA GLN A 239 31.19 8.74 12.84
C GLN A 239 31.31 7.25 13.20
N THR A 240 30.23 6.68 13.71
CA THR A 240 30.15 5.25 14.03
C THR A 240 29.68 4.39 12.86
N CYS A 241 29.29 5.00 11.73
CA CYS A 241 28.69 4.32 10.57
C CYS A 241 27.47 3.48 10.95
N SER A 242 26.64 3.96 11.87
CA SER A 242 25.46 3.24 12.36
C SER A 242 24.16 3.95 11.99
N PHE A 243 23.10 3.15 11.81
CA PHE A 243 21.73 3.61 11.63
C PHE A 243 20.84 3.05 12.73
N LEU A 244 20.15 3.93 13.45
CA LEU A 244 19.13 3.59 14.42
C LEU A 244 17.76 3.89 13.80
N GLY A 245 17.06 2.83 13.41
CA GLY A 245 15.71 2.94 12.83
C GLY A 245 14.66 3.32 13.86
N SER A 246 13.65 4.08 13.42
CA SER A 246 12.43 4.30 14.21
C SER A 246 11.68 2.99 14.43
N PRO A 247 10.84 2.87 15.48
CA PRO A 247 9.98 1.71 15.70
C PRO A 247 9.06 1.45 14.48
N SER A 248 8.64 0.19 14.28
CA SER A 248 7.72 -0.10 13.16
C SER A 248 6.38 0.61 13.34
N LEU A 249 5.77 1.05 12.23
CA LEU A 249 4.47 1.73 12.21
C LEU A 249 3.38 0.94 12.94
N ALA A 250 3.38 -0.39 12.82
CA ALA A 250 2.45 -1.26 13.52
C ALA A 250 2.63 -1.26 15.04
N LYS A 251 3.90 -1.15 15.52
CA LYS A 251 4.19 -1.04 16.97
C LYS A 251 3.83 0.33 17.52
N GLU A 252 3.98 1.38 16.71
CA GLU A 252 3.62 2.75 17.10
C GLU A 252 2.10 2.91 17.20
N ALA A 253 1.35 2.39 16.23
CA ALA A 253 -0.11 2.35 16.28
C ALA A 253 -0.64 1.58 17.51
N ALA A 254 0.01 0.48 17.89
CA ALA A 254 -0.34 -0.26 19.10
C ALA A 254 -0.05 0.52 20.40
N ARG A 255 1.03 1.33 20.44
CA ARG A 255 1.38 2.19 21.62
C ARG A 255 0.43 3.36 21.80
N LEU A 256 -0.09 3.94 20.71
CA LEU A 256 -1.02 5.08 20.77
C LEU A 256 -2.46 4.64 21.10
N SER A 257 -2.74 3.35 21.11
CA SER A 257 -4.07 2.76 21.35
C SER A 257 -4.18 2.08 22.73
N ALA A 258 -3.10 2.03 23.50
CA ALA A 258 -3.01 1.49 24.86
C ALA A 258 -3.00 2.61 25.89
#